data_24db39bfcd9f0c0215d3208297f6ff09
#
_entry.id   24db39bfcd9f0c0215d3208297f6ff09
#
_cell.length_a   1.000
_cell.length_b   1.000
_cell.length_c   1.000
_cell.angle_alpha   90.00
_cell.angle_beta   90.00
_cell.angle_gamma   90.00
#
_symmetry.space_group_name_H-M   'P 1'
#
loop_
_entity.id
_entity.type
_entity.pdbx_description
1 polymer ?
#
loop_
_entity_poly.entity_id
_entity_poly.type
_entity_poly.pdbx_seq_one_letter_code
_entity_poly.pdbx_strand_id
1 'polypeptide(L)'
;TDLTHVGYLERGIAFPDKTVNLLDPCCGTGDAVLRLALGHDSRCYGIELDEERAGLAEQKLFRVAYGDFFSSYVGNRSFHTILLNPPYLTVTLGCGLRGRDEKRFLVEAFQALVMGGLMIYIVPYYRMTEDVCQIFTDNFSDISVYRFLDGEFGKFKQIAVLGTRKPRESDEAASASLYTAALHPESLRTL
;
A
#
# COMPACT_ATOMS: atom_id res chain seq x y z
N THR A 1 -0.74 -9.68 4.36
CA THR A 1 0.41 -8.98 4.99
C THR A 1 0.70 -9.62 6.34
N ASP A 2 1.97 -9.87 6.65
CA ASP A 2 2.38 -10.39 7.97
C ASP A 2 2.17 -9.35 9.07
N LEU A 3 1.47 -9.73 10.15
CA LEU A 3 1.07 -8.81 11.21
C LEU A 3 2.25 -8.30 12.05
N THR A 4 3.35 -9.03 12.11
CA THR A 4 4.56 -8.60 12.80
C THR A 4 5.16 -7.37 12.11
N HIS A 5 5.26 -7.42 10.78
CA HIS A 5 5.76 -6.30 9.98
C HIS A 5 4.83 -5.09 10.03
N VAL A 6 3.51 -5.31 10.01
CA VAL A 6 2.54 -4.22 10.22
C VAL A 6 2.73 -3.58 11.60
N GLY A 7 3.03 -4.37 12.64
CA GLY A 7 3.34 -3.85 13.96
C GLY A 7 4.64 -3.03 14.04
N TYR A 8 5.62 -3.29 13.18
CA TYR A 8 6.79 -2.43 13.06
C TYR A 8 6.46 -1.13 12.33
N LEU A 9 5.68 -1.19 11.26
CA LEU A 9 5.20 -0.01 10.54
C LEU A 9 4.38 0.90 11.47
N GLU A 10 3.45 0.34 12.24
CA GLU A 10 2.60 1.09 13.18
C GLU A 10 3.43 1.91 14.18
N ARG A 11 4.50 1.35 14.75
CA ARG A 11 5.37 2.08 15.69
C ARG A 11 6.12 3.25 15.07
N GLY A 12 6.32 3.25 13.75
CA GLY A 12 6.98 4.31 12.99
C GLY A 12 6.04 5.39 12.47
N ILE A 13 4.71 5.26 12.66
CA ILE A 13 3.72 6.18 12.12
C ILE A 13 3.10 6.99 13.26
N ALA A 14 3.14 8.32 13.13
CA ALA A 14 2.42 9.23 14.01
C ALA A 14 1.07 9.61 13.40
N PHE A 15 -0.02 9.23 14.04
CA PHE A 15 -1.36 9.66 13.67
C PHE A 15 -1.73 10.96 14.39
N PRO A 16 -2.52 11.85 13.78
CA PRO A 16 -3.00 13.06 14.44
C PRO A 16 -4.06 12.73 15.49
N ASP A 17 -4.23 13.62 16.50
CA ASP A 17 -5.25 13.52 17.55
C ASP A 17 -6.67 13.83 17.01
N LYS A 18 -7.08 13.14 15.98
CA LYS A 18 -8.42 13.19 15.36
C LYS A 18 -8.72 11.87 14.69
N THR A 19 -10.00 11.60 14.46
CA THR A 19 -10.42 10.41 13.72
C THR A 19 -9.79 10.38 12.34
N VAL A 20 -9.09 9.31 12.01
CA VAL A 20 -8.48 9.07 10.70
C VAL A 20 -9.16 7.92 9.97
N ASN A 21 -9.32 8.05 8.66
CA ASN A 21 -9.83 6.99 7.80
C ASN A 21 -8.65 6.25 7.17
N LEU A 22 -8.61 4.94 7.35
CA LEU A 22 -7.63 4.04 6.71
C LEU A 22 -8.32 3.18 5.68
N LEU A 23 -7.67 2.93 4.55
CA LEU A 23 -8.15 2.01 3.51
C LEU A 23 -7.11 0.93 3.25
N ASP A 24 -7.57 -0.31 3.16
CA ASP A 24 -6.84 -1.42 2.55
C ASP A 24 -7.65 -1.93 1.34
N PRO A 25 -7.20 -1.64 0.10
CA PRO A 25 -7.94 -2.04 -1.12
C PRO A 25 -7.88 -3.55 -1.43
N CYS A 26 -7.11 -4.33 -0.66
CA CYS A 26 -6.96 -5.78 -0.78
C CYS A 26 -6.90 -6.39 0.63
N CYS A 27 -7.93 -6.11 1.44
CA CYS A 27 -7.83 -6.21 2.90
C CYS A 27 -7.76 -7.64 3.45
N GLY A 28 -8.05 -8.66 2.64
CA GLY A 28 -8.16 -10.02 3.16
C GLY A 28 -9.18 -10.09 4.29
N THR A 29 -8.76 -10.62 5.42
CA THR A 29 -9.58 -10.69 6.64
C THR A 29 -9.60 -9.41 7.48
N GLY A 30 -8.97 -8.31 7.01
CA GLY A 30 -8.96 -7.00 7.65
C GLY A 30 -7.92 -6.81 8.77
N ASP A 31 -7.21 -7.87 9.15
CA ASP A 31 -6.33 -7.83 10.33
C ASP A 31 -5.14 -6.87 10.17
N ALA A 32 -4.61 -6.72 8.95
CA ALA A 32 -3.47 -5.85 8.69
C ALA A 32 -3.79 -4.36 8.92
N VAL A 33 -4.89 -3.87 8.36
CA VAL A 33 -5.29 -2.46 8.53
C VAL A 33 -5.72 -2.17 9.96
N LEU A 34 -6.36 -3.12 10.65
CA LEU A 34 -6.67 -3.00 12.08
C LEU A 34 -5.42 -2.95 12.94
N ARG A 35 -4.43 -3.80 12.64
CA ARG A 35 -3.15 -3.79 13.37
C ARG A 35 -2.42 -2.47 13.20
N LEU A 36 -2.47 -1.87 11.99
CA LEU A 36 -1.88 -0.56 11.71
C LEU A 36 -2.55 0.56 12.49
N ALA A 37 -3.86 0.46 12.71
CA ALA A 37 -4.70 1.47 13.37
C ALA A 37 -4.74 1.30 14.91
N LEU A 38 -4.04 0.33 15.47
CA LEU A 38 -4.14 -0.03 16.89
C LEU A 38 -3.74 1.13 17.79
N GLY A 39 -4.63 1.45 18.74
CA GLY A 39 -4.40 2.54 19.72
C GLY A 39 -4.73 3.95 19.22
N HIS A 40 -5.26 4.09 18.01
CA HIS A 40 -5.61 5.37 17.40
C HIS A 40 -7.12 5.50 17.15
N ASP A 41 -7.65 6.73 17.26
CA ASP A 41 -9.04 7.01 16.83
C ASP A 41 -9.11 6.90 15.30
N SER A 42 -9.68 5.78 14.81
CA SER A 42 -9.62 5.44 13.41
C SER A 42 -10.85 4.68 12.91
N ARG A 43 -11.15 4.84 11.63
CA ARG A 43 -12.12 4.04 10.89
C ARG A 43 -11.39 3.28 9.80
N CYS A 44 -11.39 1.95 9.90
CA CYS A 44 -10.75 1.08 8.92
C CYS A 44 -11.77 0.62 7.87
N TYR A 45 -11.40 0.77 6.61
CA TYR A 45 -12.20 0.38 5.45
C TYR A 45 -11.42 -0.68 4.66
N GLY A 46 -12.15 -1.61 4.06
CA GLY A 46 -11.55 -2.67 3.26
C GLY A 46 -12.30 -2.92 1.96
N ILE A 47 -11.58 -3.43 0.95
CA ILE A 47 -12.16 -4.04 -0.24
C ILE A 47 -11.52 -5.42 -0.39
N GLU A 48 -12.34 -6.44 -0.62
CA GLU A 48 -11.86 -7.81 -0.76
C GLU A 48 -12.68 -8.54 -1.82
N LEU A 49 -11.96 -9.23 -2.72
CA LEU A 49 -12.54 -9.96 -3.84
C LEU A 49 -13.10 -11.34 -3.44
N ASP A 50 -12.53 -11.95 -2.41
CA ASP A 50 -12.96 -13.24 -1.90
C ASP A 50 -14.09 -13.06 -0.88
N GLU A 51 -15.22 -13.74 -1.11
CA GLU A 51 -16.45 -13.59 -0.33
C GLU A 51 -16.28 -14.00 1.15
N GLU A 52 -15.59 -15.09 1.39
CA GLU A 52 -15.38 -15.60 2.76
C GLU A 52 -14.49 -14.62 3.56
N ARG A 53 -13.40 -14.15 2.96
CA ARG A 53 -12.51 -13.18 3.60
C ARG A 53 -13.19 -11.82 3.80
N ALA A 54 -13.99 -11.37 2.83
CA ALA A 54 -14.79 -10.15 2.97
C ALA A 54 -15.77 -10.26 4.16
N GLY A 55 -16.47 -11.38 4.30
CA GLY A 55 -17.36 -11.64 5.43
C GLY A 55 -16.64 -11.65 6.79
N LEU A 56 -15.41 -12.14 6.85
CA LEU A 56 -14.59 -12.06 8.06
C LEU A 56 -14.12 -10.63 8.35
N ALA A 57 -13.80 -9.86 7.31
CA ALA A 57 -13.41 -8.46 7.45
C ALA A 57 -14.58 -7.57 7.89
N GLU A 58 -15.80 -7.81 7.41
CA GLU A 58 -17.02 -7.07 7.80
C GLU A 58 -17.31 -7.13 9.30
N GLN A 59 -16.91 -8.20 9.96
CA GLN A 59 -17.08 -8.36 11.41
C GLN A 59 -16.14 -7.47 12.24
N LYS A 60 -15.10 -6.91 11.63
CA LYS A 60 -13.99 -6.22 12.28
C LYS A 60 -13.84 -4.77 11.84
N LEU A 61 -14.02 -4.50 10.55
CA LEU A 61 -13.80 -3.18 9.97
C LEU A 61 -15.04 -2.30 10.05
N PHE A 62 -14.82 -0.99 10.00
CA PHE A 62 -15.90 -0.01 9.98
C PHE A 62 -16.81 -0.20 8.75
N ARG A 63 -16.22 -0.51 7.59
CA ARG A 63 -16.95 -0.86 6.36
C ARG A 63 -16.07 -1.69 5.43
N VAL A 64 -16.68 -2.68 4.78
CA VAL A 64 -16.05 -3.50 3.75
C VAL A 64 -16.91 -3.46 2.49
N ALA A 65 -16.28 -3.48 1.34
CA ALA A 65 -16.92 -3.77 0.07
C ALA A 65 -16.43 -5.14 -0.43
N TYR A 66 -17.37 -6.07 -0.61
CA TYR A 66 -17.09 -7.32 -1.32
C TYR A 66 -17.07 -7.04 -2.82
N GLY A 67 -15.97 -7.33 -3.49
CA GLY A 67 -15.83 -7.17 -4.93
C GLY A 67 -14.42 -6.79 -5.38
N ASP A 68 -14.32 -6.56 -6.69
CA ASP A 68 -13.07 -6.09 -7.32
C ASP A 68 -12.84 -4.60 -7.02
N PHE A 69 -11.62 -4.25 -6.58
CA PHE A 69 -11.24 -2.87 -6.30
C PHE A 69 -11.46 -1.93 -7.49
N PHE A 70 -11.13 -2.38 -8.71
CA PHE A 70 -11.26 -1.56 -9.92
C PHE A 70 -12.71 -1.34 -10.38
N SER A 71 -13.63 -2.15 -9.87
CA SER A 71 -15.07 -2.02 -10.11
C SER A 71 -15.81 -1.37 -8.94
N SER A 72 -15.10 -1.10 -7.84
CA SER A 72 -15.65 -0.49 -6.64
C SER A 72 -15.57 1.03 -6.69
N TYR A 73 -16.60 1.71 -6.21
CA TYR A 73 -16.55 3.16 -6.06
C TYR A 73 -15.82 3.55 -4.75
N VAL A 74 -14.68 4.19 -4.88
CA VAL A 74 -13.90 4.72 -3.76
C VAL A 74 -13.83 6.24 -3.88
N GLY A 75 -14.28 6.95 -2.84
CA GLY A 75 -14.30 8.41 -2.84
C GLY A 75 -12.88 9.01 -2.96
N ASN A 76 -12.71 9.95 -3.89
CA ASN A 76 -11.45 10.67 -4.03
C ASN A 76 -11.13 11.47 -2.76
N ARG A 77 -9.85 11.47 -2.35
CA ARG A 77 -9.34 12.24 -1.20
C ARG A 77 -10.16 12.03 0.08
N SER A 78 -10.52 10.77 0.36
CA SER A 78 -11.36 10.40 1.51
C SER A 78 -10.60 9.70 2.63
N PHE A 79 -9.38 9.24 2.36
CA PHE A 79 -8.57 8.46 3.29
C PHE A 79 -7.29 9.19 3.67
N HIS A 80 -6.92 9.07 4.94
CA HIS A 80 -5.71 9.67 5.50
C HIS A 80 -4.50 8.74 5.38
N THR A 81 -4.75 7.43 5.36
CA THR A 81 -3.72 6.41 5.17
C THR A 81 -4.26 5.30 4.27
N ILE A 82 -3.42 4.82 3.37
CA ILE A 82 -3.70 3.64 2.55
C ILE A 82 -2.60 2.61 2.80
N LEU A 83 -3.02 1.41 3.23
CA LEU A 83 -2.17 0.22 3.28
C LEU A 83 -2.41 -0.57 2.00
N LEU A 84 -1.50 -0.48 1.06
CA LEU A 84 -1.61 -1.11 -0.25
C LEU A 84 -0.64 -2.28 -0.37
N ASN A 85 -1.16 -3.50 -0.22
CA ASN A 85 -0.45 -4.75 -0.48
C ASN A 85 -1.21 -5.53 -1.57
N PRO A 86 -1.05 -5.18 -2.85
CA PRO A 86 -1.84 -5.75 -3.93
C PRO A 86 -1.49 -7.22 -4.17
N PRO A 87 -2.41 -8.01 -4.75
CA PRO A 87 -2.11 -9.37 -5.15
C PRO A 87 -1.02 -9.38 -6.24
N TYR A 88 -0.05 -10.29 -6.11
CA TYR A 88 1.08 -10.42 -7.06
C TYR A 88 0.73 -11.36 -8.24
N LEU A 89 -0.50 -11.34 -8.70
CA LEU A 89 -0.96 -12.18 -9.79
C LEU A 89 -0.60 -11.55 -11.14
N THR A 90 -0.04 -12.37 -12.03
CA THR A 90 0.07 -12.00 -13.44
C THR A 90 -1.28 -12.27 -14.09
N VAL A 91 -2.10 -11.26 -14.27
CA VAL A 91 -3.37 -11.40 -15.00
C VAL A 91 -3.06 -11.41 -16.48
N THR A 92 -3.44 -12.49 -17.15
CA THR A 92 -3.51 -12.53 -18.61
C THR A 92 -4.81 -11.84 -19.00
N LEU A 93 -4.73 -10.57 -19.40
CA LEU A 93 -5.88 -9.90 -20.04
C LEU A 93 -6.24 -10.69 -21.31
N GLY A 94 -7.54 -10.86 -21.59
CA GLY A 94 -8.05 -11.66 -22.69
C GLY A 94 -7.54 -11.30 -24.11
N CYS A 95 -6.70 -10.24 -24.22
CA CYS A 95 -5.99 -9.82 -25.43
C CYS A 95 -4.50 -10.27 -25.44
N GLY A 96 -4.06 -11.13 -24.51
CA GLY A 96 -2.67 -11.61 -24.42
C GLY A 96 -1.67 -10.61 -23.82
N LEU A 97 -2.11 -9.41 -23.43
CA LEU A 97 -1.29 -8.44 -22.72
C LEU A 97 -1.20 -8.82 -21.23
N ARG A 98 0.03 -9.01 -20.74
CA ARG A 98 0.30 -9.18 -19.31
C ARG A 98 0.20 -7.81 -18.62
N GLY A 99 -0.93 -7.51 -17.98
CA GLY A 99 -1.07 -6.34 -17.14
C GLY A 99 -0.26 -6.47 -15.85
N ARG A 100 0.44 -5.42 -15.45
CA ARG A 100 1.08 -5.33 -14.14
C ARG A 100 0.07 -4.73 -13.18
N ASP A 101 -0.58 -5.57 -12.41
CA ASP A 101 -1.66 -5.11 -11.52
C ASP A 101 -1.16 -4.21 -10.40
N GLU A 102 0.06 -4.43 -9.87
CA GLU A 102 0.60 -3.63 -8.77
C GLU A 102 0.71 -2.14 -9.11
N LYS A 103 1.13 -1.81 -10.34
CA LYS A 103 1.17 -0.43 -10.82
C LYS A 103 -0.23 0.18 -10.95
N ARG A 104 -1.17 -0.59 -11.48
CA ARG A 104 -2.56 -0.15 -11.64
C ARG A 104 -3.22 0.08 -10.28
N PHE A 105 -3.00 -0.82 -9.33
CA PHE A 105 -3.45 -0.64 -7.94
C PHE A 105 -2.89 0.65 -7.34
N LEU A 106 -1.60 0.94 -7.51
CA LEU A 106 -1.00 2.16 -7.00
C LEU A 106 -1.67 3.41 -7.58
N VAL A 107 -1.85 3.46 -8.92
CA VAL A 107 -2.43 4.62 -9.62
C VAL A 107 -3.88 4.88 -9.19
N GLU A 108 -4.68 3.83 -9.03
CA GLU A 108 -6.07 3.96 -8.58
C GLU A 108 -6.16 4.30 -7.08
N ALA A 109 -5.39 3.59 -6.24
CA ALA A 109 -5.48 3.76 -4.80
C ALA A 109 -5.09 5.16 -4.34
N PHE A 110 -4.02 5.76 -4.90
CA PHE A 110 -3.59 7.06 -4.42
C PHE A 110 -4.58 8.19 -4.72
N GLN A 111 -5.53 8.02 -5.66
CA GLN A 111 -6.58 9.00 -5.89
C GLN A 111 -7.50 9.17 -4.66
N ALA A 112 -7.69 8.08 -3.92
CA ALA A 112 -8.49 8.09 -2.70
C ALA A 112 -7.80 8.74 -1.49
N LEU A 113 -6.48 8.93 -1.54
CA LEU A 113 -5.69 9.50 -0.45
C LEU A 113 -5.81 11.02 -0.41
N VAL A 114 -5.99 11.62 0.77
CA VAL A 114 -5.98 13.07 0.94
C VAL A 114 -4.58 13.64 0.66
N MET A 115 -4.50 14.93 0.37
CA MET A 115 -3.19 15.62 0.33
C MET A 115 -2.59 15.62 1.73
N GLY A 116 -1.29 15.30 1.83
CA GLY A 116 -0.62 15.06 3.11
C GLY A 116 -0.93 13.70 3.75
N GLY A 117 -1.73 12.86 3.11
CA GLY A 117 -2.01 11.49 3.57
C GLY A 117 -0.86 10.52 3.29
N LEU A 118 -0.80 9.45 4.07
CA LEU A 118 0.27 8.45 4.03
C LEU A 118 -0.10 7.26 3.12
N MET A 119 0.74 6.97 2.14
CA MET A 119 0.74 5.72 1.40
C MET A 119 1.75 4.75 2.04
N ILE A 120 1.33 3.52 2.27
CA ILE A 120 2.20 2.39 2.62
C ILE A 120 2.05 1.36 1.51
N TYR A 121 3.03 1.30 0.62
CA TYR A 121 3.00 0.42 -0.56
C TYR A 121 3.93 -0.77 -0.33
N ILE A 122 3.36 -1.97 -0.25
CA ILE A 122 4.09 -3.21 0.01
C ILE A 122 4.13 -4.03 -1.28
N VAL A 123 5.34 -4.25 -1.79
CA VAL A 123 5.55 -5.01 -3.04
C VAL A 123 6.87 -5.78 -2.99
N PRO A 124 7.04 -6.83 -3.80
CA PRO A 124 8.36 -7.38 -4.06
C PRO A 124 9.29 -6.31 -4.67
N TYR A 125 10.53 -6.22 -4.21
CA TYR A 125 11.46 -5.15 -4.63
C TYR A 125 11.61 -5.05 -6.16
N TYR A 126 11.61 -6.16 -6.87
CA TYR A 126 11.72 -6.22 -8.34
C TYR A 126 10.46 -5.73 -9.09
N ARG A 127 9.40 -5.36 -8.37
CA ARG A 127 8.21 -4.69 -8.91
C ARG A 127 8.32 -3.16 -8.86
N MET A 128 9.31 -2.63 -8.17
CA MET A 128 9.67 -1.21 -8.21
C MET A 128 10.45 -0.90 -9.48
N THR A 129 9.75 -0.92 -10.61
CA THR A 129 10.32 -0.57 -11.93
C THR A 129 10.49 0.96 -12.04
N GLU A 130 11.29 1.43 -13.00
CA GLU A 130 11.54 2.86 -13.22
C GLU A 130 10.24 3.67 -13.31
N ASP A 131 9.26 3.17 -14.05
CA ASP A 131 7.95 3.82 -14.21
C ASP A 131 7.11 3.81 -12.93
N VAL A 132 7.21 2.79 -12.07
CA VAL A 132 6.58 2.77 -10.75
C VAL A 132 7.27 3.76 -9.80
N CYS A 133 8.60 3.82 -9.82
CA CYS A 133 9.36 4.79 -9.04
C CYS A 133 9.02 6.23 -9.45
N GLN A 134 8.93 6.51 -10.76
CA GLN A 134 8.55 7.82 -11.28
C GLN A 134 7.12 8.21 -10.82
N ILE A 135 6.15 7.30 -10.93
CA ILE A 135 4.79 7.55 -10.45
C ILE A 135 4.80 7.86 -8.95
N PHE A 136 5.58 7.10 -8.17
CA PHE A 136 5.65 7.28 -6.73
C PHE A 136 6.27 8.63 -6.37
N THR A 137 7.44 8.97 -6.92
CA THR A 137 8.14 10.23 -6.63
C THR A 137 7.44 11.48 -7.18
N ASP A 138 6.71 11.37 -8.29
CA ASP A 138 5.90 12.47 -8.81
C ASP A 138 4.75 12.86 -7.85
N ASN A 139 4.22 11.90 -7.09
CA ASN A 139 2.99 12.09 -6.31
C ASN A 139 3.20 12.06 -4.79
N PHE A 140 4.41 11.69 -4.33
CA PHE A 140 4.71 11.55 -2.90
C PHE A 140 6.03 12.23 -2.53
N SER A 141 6.09 12.81 -1.32
CA SER A 141 7.29 13.31 -0.64
C SER A 141 7.62 12.43 0.59
N ASP A 142 8.68 12.79 1.30
CA ASP A 142 9.10 12.11 2.55
C ASP A 142 9.20 10.58 2.38
N ILE A 143 9.76 10.16 1.24
CA ILE A 143 9.78 8.77 0.85
C ILE A 143 10.78 8.01 1.72
N SER A 144 10.31 6.93 2.31
CA SER A 144 11.12 5.97 3.08
C SER A 144 10.91 4.56 2.57
N VAL A 145 11.98 3.78 2.49
CA VAL A 145 11.94 2.40 2.00
C VAL A 145 12.53 1.48 3.06
N TYR A 146 11.81 0.41 3.36
CA TYR A 146 12.22 -0.59 4.33
C TYR A 146 12.13 -1.99 3.73
N ARG A 147 13.09 -2.83 4.06
CA ARG A 147 13.07 -4.25 3.76
C ARG A 147 12.36 -5.01 4.88
N PHE A 148 11.61 -6.05 4.53
CA PHE A 148 11.07 -6.97 5.52
C PHE A 148 12.19 -7.79 6.18
N LEU A 149 11.93 -8.32 7.39
CA LEU A 149 12.87 -9.17 8.12
C LEU A 149 13.28 -10.39 7.29
N ASP A 150 14.50 -10.88 7.51
CA ASP A 150 15.16 -11.89 6.66
C ASP A 150 14.31 -13.14 6.37
N GLY A 151 13.58 -13.67 7.35
CA GLY A 151 12.73 -14.84 7.16
C GLY A 151 11.62 -14.62 6.13
N GLU A 152 10.92 -13.50 6.22
CA GLU A 152 9.84 -13.14 5.29
C GLU A 152 10.38 -12.58 3.98
N PHE A 153 11.45 -11.78 4.03
CA PHE A 153 12.12 -11.32 2.83
C PHE A 153 12.65 -12.48 1.99
N GLY A 154 13.19 -13.52 2.62
CA GLY A 154 13.62 -14.74 1.94
C GLY A 154 12.53 -15.38 1.09
N LYS A 155 11.28 -15.37 1.58
CA LYS A 155 10.12 -15.98 0.92
C LYS A 155 9.48 -15.05 -0.13
N PHE A 156 9.22 -13.81 0.21
CA PHE A 156 8.35 -12.92 -0.58
C PHE A 156 9.09 -11.77 -1.25
N LYS A 157 10.35 -11.50 -0.88
CA LYS A 157 11.18 -10.42 -1.44
C LYS A 157 10.54 -9.03 -1.30
N GLN A 158 9.70 -8.84 -0.28
CA GLN A 158 8.90 -7.63 -0.06
C GLN A 158 9.72 -6.50 0.56
N ILE A 159 9.38 -5.31 0.10
CA ILE A 159 9.76 -4.03 0.69
C ILE A 159 8.50 -3.21 0.98
N ALA A 160 8.58 -2.31 1.94
CA ALA A 160 7.56 -1.30 2.20
C ALA A 160 8.09 0.06 1.75
N VAL A 161 7.36 0.72 0.85
CA VAL A 161 7.64 2.08 0.39
C VAL A 161 6.59 3.00 0.99
N LEU A 162 7.01 3.92 1.83
CA LEU A 162 6.15 4.90 2.47
C LEU A 162 6.33 6.26 1.80
N GLY A 163 5.25 7.03 1.69
CA GLY A 163 5.33 8.38 1.16
C GLY A 163 4.12 9.22 1.52
N THR A 164 4.33 10.52 1.71
CA THR A 164 3.31 11.52 2.00
C THR A 164 2.78 12.10 0.69
N ARG A 165 1.46 12.04 0.45
CA ARG A 165 0.88 12.56 -0.81
C ARG A 165 1.11 14.05 -0.96
N LYS A 166 1.70 14.45 -2.10
CA LYS A 166 1.94 15.83 -2.53
C LYS A 166 1.19 16.17 -3.83
N PRO A 167 1.07 17.45 -4.21
CA PRO A 167 0.73 17.81 -5.58
C PRO A 167 1.74 17.19 -6.55
N ARG A 168 1.26 16.75 -7.72
CA ARG A 168 2.14 16.12 -8.71
C ARG A 168 3.24 17.09 -9.16
N GLU A 169 4.46 16.63 -9.01
CA GLU A 169 5.66 17.35 -9.43
C GLU A 169 6.71 16.34 -9.87
N SER A 170 7.22 16.49 -11.10
CA SER A 170 8.21 15.53 -11.62
C SER A 170 9.56 15.70 -10.92
N ASP A 171 10.12 14.58 -10.46
CA ASP A 171 11.41 14.50 -9.80
C ASP A 171 12.18 13.28 -10.31
N GLU A 172 12.88 13.45 -11.41
CA GLU A 172 13.66 12.38 -12.05
C GLU A 172 14.82 11.92 -11.15
N ALA A 173 15.44 12.84 -10.39
CA ALA A 173 16.54 12.50 -9.50
C ALA A 173 16.07 11.63 -8.33
N ALA A 174 14.93 11.99 -7.71
CA ALA A 174 14.31 11.17 -6.68
C ALA A 174 13.86 9.80 -7.23
N SER A 175 13.34 9.76 -8.46
CA SER A 175 12.94 8.52 -9.12
C SER A 175 14.12 7.58 -9.34
N ALA A 176 15.22 8.08 -9.89
CA ALA A 176 16.44 7.31 -10.08
C ALA A 176 17.03 6.80 -8.75
N SER A 177 16.99 7.63 -7.70
CA SER A 177 17.42 7.25 -6.36
C SER A 177 16.55 6.15 -5.76
N LEU A 178 15.23 6.26 -5.86
CA LEU A 178 14.28 5.26 -5.38
C LEU A 178 14.46 3.93 -6.13
N TYR A 179 14.62 3.99 -7.45
CA TYR A 179 14.87 2.81 -8.28
C TYR A 179 16.17 2.10 -7.89
N THR A 180 17.27 2.87 -7.72
CA THR A 180 18.56 2.34 -7.27
C THR A 180 18.43 1.67 -5.90
N ALA A 181 17.74 2.31 -4.96
CA ALA A 181 17.50 1.74 -3.63
C ALA A 181 16.71 0.42 -3.70
N ALA A 182 15.70 0.33 -4.56
CA ALA A 182 14.91 -0.88 -4.76
C ALA A 182 15.73 -2.02 -5.40
N LEU A 183 16.70 -1.72 -6.27
CA LEU A 183 17.58 -2.73 -6.87
C LEU A 183 18.59 -3.32 -5.86
N HIS A 184 18.85 -2.64 -4.75
CA HIS A 184 19.79 -3.05 -3.71
C HIS A 184 19.08 -3.24 -2.35
N PRO A 185 18.10 -4.17 -2.26
CA PRO A 185 17.30 -4.33 -1.04
C PRO A 185 18.13 -4.73 0.18
N GLU A 186 19.32 -5.30 -0.01
CA GLU A 186 20.26 -5.65 1.07
C GLU A 186 20.80 -4.43 1.80
N SER A 187 20.82 -3.25 1.16
CA SER A 187 21.28 -1.99 1.75
C SER A 187 20.16 -1.23 2.49
N LEU A 188 18.91 -1.65 2.32
CA LEU A 188 17.76 -1.00 2.95
C LEU A 188 17.71 -1.29 4.45
N ARG A 189 17.20 -0.32 5.22
CA ARG A 189 16.85 -0.56 6.63
C ARG A 189 15.79 -1.65 6.71
N THR A 190 15.93 -2.54 7.67
CA THR A 190 14.87 -3.51 8.01
C THR A 190 13.80 -2.85 8.87
N LEU A 191 12.57 -3.30 8.70
CA LEU A 191 11.45 -2.93 9.58
C LEU A 191 11.70 -3.37 11.01
#